data_3d4097f42887062de7d5fc1fd1ff7759
#
_entry.id   3d4097f42887062de7d5fc1fd1ff7759
#
_cell.length_a   1.000
_cell.length_b   1.000
_cell.length_c   1.000
_cell.angle_alpha   90.00
_cell.angle_beta   90.00
_cell.angle_gamma   90.00
#
_symmetry.space_group_name_H-M   'P 1'
#
loop_
_entity.id
_entity.type
_entity.pdbx_description
1 polymer ?
#
loop_
_entity_poly.entity_id
_entity_poly.type
_entity_poly.pdbx_seq_one_letter_code
_entity_poly.pdbx_strand_id
1 'polypeptide(L)'
;MTTAVADERAAELRKFRKVQRLAYECAEAVAARLQPGVTEREAARMQREWLRERGVRDWFHLPFAWFGDRTAFVNFRVPLQFFPTNRRLEPGMPFILDMAPVFEGCTADIGYSGSLGLNPVQDKLMADLEAHRELILREVRERRPLKEIYEDVDRLMARQGYANRHRAYPFGVIAHKVDRVKERRWSPHVFGFGTQSLKGLASDALHGHREGWSPLWSPYRFSDHPPQPGLWAVEPHLGFRGTGAKFEEILVVTDSKDLEESAFWLDDDLPHVRRWAEDR
;
A
#
# COMPACT_ATOMS: atom_id res chain seq x y z
N MET A 1 16.11 22.87 -13.13
CA MET A 1 15.55 23.09 -11.78
C MET A 1 16.56 23.87 -10.95
N THR A 2 16.16 24.92 -10.23
CA THR A 2 17.07 25.64 -9.33
C THR A 2 17.41 24.77 -8.11
N THR A 3 18.60 24.89 -7.54
CA THR A 3 19.05 24.14 -6.36
C THR A 3 18.04 24.22 -5.21
N ALA A 4 17.43 25.37 -4.98
CA ALA A 4 16.41 25.58 -3.96
C ALA A 4 15.15 24.71 -4.13
N VAL A 5 14.67 24.52 -5.37
CA VAL A 5 13.51 23.67 -5.67
C VAL A 5 13.83 22.18 -5.47
N ALA A 6 15.07 21.79 -5.79
CA ALA A 6 15.54 20.42 -5.55
C ALA A 6 15.62 20.12 -4.04
N ASP A 7 16.15 21.07 -3.25
CA ASP A 7 16.26 20.94 -1.80
C ASP A 7 14.89 20.88 -1.10
N GLU A 8 13.92 21.69 -1.56
CA GLU A 8 12.54 21.68 -1.04
C GLU A 8 11.86 20.34 -1.34
N ARG A 9 11.98 19.82 -2.56
CA ARG A 9 11.45 18.51 -2.94
C ARG A 9 12.09 17.39 -2.11
N ALA A 10 13.40 17.39 -1.95
CA ALA A 10 14.08 16.41 -1.10
C ALA A 10 13.62 16.48 0.35
N ALA A 11 13.39 17.68 0.89
CA ALA A 11 12.85 17.87 2.24
C ALA A 11 11.41 17.31 2.36
N GLU A 12 10.60 17.48 1.33
CA GLU A 12 9.25 16.92 1.30
C GLU A 12 9.26 15.38 1.26
N LEU A 13 10.05 14.78 0.38
CA LEU A 13 10.20 13.33 0.30
C LEU A 13 10.68 12.73 1.63
N ARG A 14 11.58 13.41 2.36
CA ARG A 14 11.99 12.97 3.71
C ARG A 14 10.83 12.91 4.70
N LYS A 15 9.84 13.82 4.61
CA LYS A 15 8.63 13.78 5.47
C LYS A 15 7.75 12.58 5.14
N PHE A 16 7.48 12.32 3.87
CA PHE A 16 6.72 11.13 3.46
C PHE A 16 7.42 9.84 3.86
N ARG A 17 8.75 9.74 3.65
CA ARG A 17 9.55 8.60 4.10
C ARG A 17 9.44 8.38 5.62
N LYS A 18 9.50 9.46 6.41
CA LYS A 18 9.32 9.40 7.87
C LYS A 18 7.98 8.76 8.25
N VAL A 19 6.89 9.15 7.57
CA VAL A 19 5.55 8.63 7.87
C VAL A 19 5.42 7.17 7.43
N GLN A 20 5.96 6.82 6.26
CA GLN A 20 5.99 5.43 5.79
C GLN A 20 6.79 4.53 6.75
N ARG A 21 7.97 4.94 7.19
CA ARG A 21 8.76 4.22 8.18
C ARG A 21 8.01 4.06 9.50
N LEU A 22 7.39 5.14 10.01
CA LEU A 22 6.58 5.10 11.23
C LEU A 22 5.44 4.06 11.12
N ALA A 23 4.79 3.96 9.97
CA ALA A 23 3.74 2.97 9.74
C ALA A 23 4.31 1.53 9.71
N TYR A 24 5.45 1.30 9.06
CA TYR A 24 6.11 0.00 9.08
C TYR A 24 6.64 -0.40 10.45
N GLU A 25 7.23 0.53 11.21
CA GLU A 25 7.62 0.31 12.61
C GLU A 25 6.42 -0.09 13.48
N CYS A 26 5.26 0.54 13.24
CA CYS A 26 4.01 0.13 13.89
C CYS A 26 3.65 -1.31 13.52
N ALA A 27 3.71 -1.67 12.24
CA ALA A 27 3.37 -3.02 11.78
C ALA A 27 4.30 -4.07 12.40
N GLU A 28 5.62 -3.85 12.42
CA GLU A 28 6.60 -4.74 13.05
C GLU A 28 6.34 -4.86 14.57
N ALA A 29 6.11 -3.73 15.26
CA ALA A 29 5.85 -3.72 16.71
C ALA A 29 4.54 -4.44 17.08
N VAL A 30 3.51 -4.33 16.24
CA VAL A 30 2.24 -5.04 16.44
C VAL A 30 2.40 -6.52 16.09
N ALA A 31 3.05 -6.84 14.96
CA ALA A 31 3.32 -8.23 14.54
C ALA A 31 4.06 -9.01 15.63
N ALA A 32 5.06 -8.41 16.27
CA ALA A 32 5.82 -9.01 17.38
C ALA A 32 4.95 -9.31 18.64
N ARG A 33 3.78 -8.67 18.75
CA ARG A 33 2.84 -8.86 19.88
C ARG A 33 1.66 -9.76 19.52
N LEU A 34 1.53 -10.17 18.26
CA LEU A 34 0.48 -11.08 17.85
C LEU A 34 0.72 -12.47 18.46
N GLN A 35 -0.32 -13.04 19.03
CA GLN A 35 -0.32 -14.36 19.64
C GLN A 35 -1.62 -15.10 19.34
N PRO A 36 -1.69 -16.42 19.53
CA PRO A 36 -2.91 -17.17 19.31
C PRO A 36 -4.09 -16.58 20.11
N GLY A 37 -5.24 -16.43 19.44
CA GLY A 37 -6.46 -15.92 20.04
C GLY A 37 -6.70 -14.42 19.86
N VAL A 38 -5.69 -13.62 19.51
CA VAL A 38 -5.87 -12.20 19.15
C VAL A 38 -6.84 -12.10 17.96
N THR A 39 -7.80 -11.18 18.03
CA THR A 39 -8.76 -10.93 16.96
C THR A 39 -8.25 -9.87 15.98
N GLU A 40 -8.78 -9.85 14.74
CA GLU A 40 -8.50 -8.78 13.76
C GLU A 40 -8.80 -7.40 14.34
N ARG A 41 -9.92 -7.26 15.08
CA ARG A 41 -10.30 -5.99 15.76
C ARG A 41 -9.29 -5.54 16.81
N GLU A 42 -8.76 -6.49 17.57
CA GLU A 42 -7.71 -6.19 18.56
C GLU A 42 -6.42 -5.77 17.87
N ALA A 43 -6.00 -6.48 16.82
CA ALA A 43 -4.82 -6.12 16.04
C ALA A 43 -4.94 -4.73 15.40
N ALA A 44 -6.08 -4.40 14.79
CA ALA A 44 -6.35 -3.07 14.24
C ALA A 44 -6.36 -1.98 15.32
N ARG A 45 -6.88 -2.30 16.52
CA ARG A 45 -6.83 -1.39 17.67
C ARG A 45 -5.39 -1.16 18.14
N MET A 46 -4.57 -2.22 18.25
CA MET A 46 -3.16 -2.12 18.62
C MET A 46 -2.38 -1.20 17.69
N GLN A 47 -2.56 -1.33 16.36
CA GLN A 47 -1.98 -0.43 15.37
C GLN A 47 -2.38 1.02 15.65
N ARG A 48 -3.67 1.27 15.83
CA ARG A 48 -4.20 2.62 16.05
C ARG A 48 -3.68 3.24 17.36
N GLU A 49 -3.60 2.47 18.43
CA GLU A 49 -3.10 2.92 19.73
C GLU A 49 -1.61 3.24 19.64
N TRP A 50 -0.81 2.34 19.05
CA TRP A 50 0.64 2.53 18.87
C TRP A 50 0.97 3.82 18.09
N LEU A 51 0.25 4.08 16.99
CA LEU A 51 0.43 5.29 16.20
C LEU A 51 -0.05 6.55 16.93
N ARG A 52 -1.15 6.45 17.69
CA ARG A 52 -1.67 7.58 18.49
C ARG A 52 -0.71 7.99 19.60
N GLU A 53 -0.05 7.06 20.24
CA GLU A 53 1.00 7.33 21.23
C GLU A 53 2.17 8.12 20.64
N ARG A 54 2.40 7.99 19.33
CA ARG A 54 3.44 8.70 18.58
C ARG A 54 2.94 9.94 17.85
N GLY A 55 1.75 10.41 18.19
CA GLY A 55 1.23 11.69 17.74
C GLY A 55 0.34 11.64 16.50
N VAL A 56 0.14 10.48 15.85
CA VAL A 56 -0.81 10.35 14.72
C VAL A 56 -2.23 10.59 15.21
N ARG A 57 -2.96 11.48 14.54
CA ARG A 57 -4.35 11.86 14.89
C ARG A 57 -5.32 11.73 13.72
N ASP A 58 -4.82 11.65 12.50
CA ASP A 58 -5.62 11.60 11.28
C ASP A 58 -5.18 10.42 10.37
N TRP A 59 -6.06 10.02 9.46
CA TRP A 59 -5.91 8.80 8.67
C TRP A 59 -6.45 9.01 7.27
N PHE A 60 -5.73 8.49 6.28
CA PHE A 60 -6.32 8.27 4.96
C PHE A 60 -7.37 7.17 5.06
N HIS A 61 -7.01 6.01 5.66
CA HIS A 61 -7.97 5.04 6.16
C HIS A 61 -7.55 4.51 7.54
N LEU A 62 -8.53 4.04 8.30
CA LEU A 62 -8.31 3.43 9.60
C LEU A 62 -7.51 2.13 9.45
N PRO A 63 -6.71 1.73 10.46
CA PRO A 63 -6.01 0.46 10.43
C PRO A 63 -6.95 -0.73 10.25
N PHE A 64 -6.57 -1.64 9.36
CA PHE A 64 -7.17 -2.93 9.13
C PHE A 64 -6.25 -4.05 9.58
N ALA A 65 -6.81 -5.23 9.78
CA ALA A 65 -6.08 -6.48 9.97
C ALA A 65 -6.92 -7.61 9.38
N TRP A 66 -6.27 -8.52 8.65
CA TRP A 66 -6.90 -9.70 8.09
C TRP A 66 -6.09 -10.94 8.45
N PHE A 67 -6.77 -12.01 8.87
CA PHE A 67 -6.17 -13.24 9.34
C PHE A 67 -6.65 -14.45 8.53
N GLY A 68 -5.74 -15.41 8.31
CA GLY A 68 -6.03 -16.65 7.62
C GLY A 68 -6.52 -16.43 6.18
N ASP A 69 -7.62 -17.06 5.82
CA ASP A 69 -8.23 -16.99 4.49
C ASP A 69 -8.74 -15.58 4.10
N ARG A 70 -8.95 -14.71 5.08
CA ARG A 70 -9.30 -13.31 4.83
C ARG A 70 -8.16 -12.51 4.24
N THR A 71 -6.89 -12.92 4.41
CA THR A 71 -5.75 -12.29 3.74
C THR A 71 -5.84 -12.39 2.21
N ALA A 72 -6.48 -13.43 1.68
CA ALA A 72 -6.64 -13.64 0.24
C ALA A 72 -7.86 -12.95 -0.38
N PHE A 73 -8.68 -12.23 0.40
CA PHE A 73 -9.90 -11.53 -0.04
C PHE A 73 -10.85 -12.38 -0.90
N VAL A 74 -10.87 -13.69 -0.64
CA VAL A 74 -11.75 -14.60 -1.36
C VAL A 74 -13.21 -14.24 -1.05
N ASN A 75 -13.98 -13.97 -2.11
CA ASN A 75 -15.39 -13.55 -2.01
C ASN A 75 -15.64 -12.18 -1.36
N PHE A 76 -14.63 -11.31 -1.23
CA PHE A 76 -14.86 -9.92 -0.87
C PHE A 76 -15.56 -9.22 -2.05
N ARG A 77 -16.77 -8.71 -1.82
CA ARG A 77 -17.63 -8.08 -2.84
C ARG A 77 -18.16 -6.72 -2.45
N VAL A 78 -18.11 -6.41 -1.15
CA VAL A 78 -18.63 -5.15 -0.60
C VAL A 78 -17.64 -4.54 0.39
N PRO A 79 -17.56 -3.20 0.49
CA PRO A 79 -16.60 -2.52 1.35
C PRO A 79 -16.63 -2.96 2.82
N LEU A 80 -17.80 -3.33 3.33
CA LEU A 80 -17.95 -3.80 4.73
C LEU A 80 -17.15 -5.06 5.05
N GLN A 81 -16.83 -5.89 4.06
CA GLN A 81 -16.07 -7.12 4.25
C GLN A 81 -14.57 -6.87 4.55
N PHE A 82 -14.06 -5.67 4.23
CA PHE A 82 -12.69 -5.29 4.57
C PHE A 82 -12.50 -4.96 6.05
N PHE A 83 -13.58 -4.60 6.77
CA PHE A 83 -13.46 -4.25 8.18
C PHE A 83 -12.99 -5.44 9.03
N PRO A 84 -12.12 -5.19 10.03
CA PRO A 84 -11.66 -6.19 10.97
C PRO A 84 -12.83 -6.87 11.71
N THR A 85 -12.77 -8.19 11.81
CA THR A 85 -13.79 -9.03 12.43
C THR A 85 -13.32 -9.58 13.78
N ASN A 86 -14.13 -10.49 14.35
CA ASN A 86 -13.74 -11.29 15.51
C ASN A 86 -12.96 -12.56 15.13
N ARG A 87 -12.50 -12.69 13.87
CA ARG A 87 -11.60 -13.78 13.46
C ARG A 87 -10.38 -13.78 14.35
N ARG A 88 -10.08 -14.93 14.93
CA ARG A 88 -8.93 -15.13 15.82
C ARG A 88 -7.74 -15.63 15.04
N LEU A 89 -6.58 -15.13 15.40
CA LEU A 89 -5.30 -15.60 14.86
C LEU A 89 -4.96 -16.96 15.51
N GLU A 90 -4.52 -17.89 14.69
CA GLU A 90 -4.10 -19.22 15.11
C GLU A 90 -2.67 -19.51 14.59
N PRO A 91 -1.93 -20.45 15.22
CA PRO A 91 -0.60 -20.83 14.73
C PRO A 91 -0.61 -21.27 13.26
N GLY A 92 0.37 -20.80 12.48
CA GLY A 92 0.46 -21.04 11.05
C GLY A 92 -0.43 -20.17 10.16
N MET A 93 -1.32 -19.36 10.73
CA MET A 93 -2.14 -18.46 9.92
C MET A 93 -1.32 -17.29 9.36
N PRO A 94 -1.54 -16.92 8.07
CA PRO A 94 -1.06 -15.65 7.54
C PRO A 94 -1.85 -14.49 8.16
N PHE A 95 -1.22 -13.32 8.21
CA PHE A 95 -1.89 -12.06 8.53
C PHE A 95 -1.42 -10.94 7.62
N ILE A 96 -2.28 -9.95 7.43
CA ILE A 96 -1.94 -8.66 6.84
C ILE A 96 -2.35 -7.58 7.85
N LEU A 97 -1.42 -6.66 8.12
CA LEU A 97 -1.64 -5.42 8.85
C LEU A 97 -1.56 -4.28 7.82
N ASP A 98 -2.58 -3.43 7.80
CA ASP A 98 -2.76 -2.45 6.76
C ASP A 98 -3.19 -1.14 7.39
N MET A 99 -2.50 -0.04 7.07
CA MET A 99 -2.74 1.24 7.72
C MET A 99 -2.24 2.42 6.90
N ALA A 100 -3.02 3.49 6.93
CA ALA A 100 -2.70 4.72 6.22
C ALA A 100 -2.74 5.95 7.14
N PRO A 101 -1.69 6.17 7.97
CA PRO A 101 -1.61 7.33 8.83
C PRO A 101 -1.37 8.62 8.04
N VAL A 102 -1.98 9.72 8.52
CA VAL A 102 -1.61 11.08 8.16
C VAL A 102 -0.83 11.67 9.33
N PHE A 103 0.41 12.08 9.10
CA PHE A 103 1.26 12.64 10.12
C PHE A 103 2.11 13.79 9.55
N GLU A 104 2.14 14.93 10.26
CA GLU A 104 2.79 16.16 9.78
C GLU A 104 2.30 16.58 8.37
N GLY A 105 1.03 16.30 8.07
CA GLY A 105 0.39 16.62 6.79
C GLY A 105 0.82 15.71 5.64
N CYS A 106 1.58 14.65 5.87
CA CYS A 106 1.95 13.66 4.87
C CYS A 106 1.17 12.38 5.09
N THR A 107 0.73 11.75 4.00
CA THR A 107 0.03 10.46 4.02
C THR A 107 1.02 9.35 3.65
N ALA A 108 1.02 8.26 4.39
CA ALA A 108 1.56 6.99 3.94
C ALA A 108 0.44 5.97 3.89
N ASP A 109 0.52 5.01 2.99
CA ASP A 109 -0.31 3.81 2.97
C ASP A 109 0.62 2.61 2.92
N ILE A 110 0.41 1.64 3.82
CA ILE A 110 1.28 0.47 3.92
C ILE A 110 0.50 -0.81 4.18
N GLY A 111 0.95 -1.89 3.54
CA GLY A 111 0.52 -3.25 3.80
C GLY A 111 1.70 -4.12 4.24
N TYR A 112 1.58 -4.70 5.43
CA TYR A 112 2.59 -5.59 6.01
C TYR A 112 2.04 -7.00 6.15
N SER A 113 2.67 -7.96 5.48
CA SER A 113 2.24 -9.36 5.47
C SER A 113 3.22 -10.25 6.23
N GLY A 114 2.66 -11.19 6.99
CA GLY A 114 3.44 -12.16 7.75
C GLY A 114 2.61 -13.38 8.13
N SER A 115 3.13 -14.23 9.01
CA SER A 115 2.43 -15.38 9.57
C SER A 115 2.74 -15.56 11.05
N LEU A 116 1.80 -16.14 11.78
CA LEU A 116 2.03 -16.54 13.17
C LEU A 116 2.72 -17.91 13.22
N GLY A 117 4.05 -17.89 13.25
CA GLY A 117 4.88 -19.10 13.12
C GLY A 117 5.09 -19.49 11.65
N LEU A 118 5.48 -20.76 11.42
CA LEU A 118 5.86 -21.21 10.08
C LEU A 118 4.68 -21.29 9.12
N ASN A 119 4.81 -20.65 7.96
CA ASN A 119 3.88 -20.78 6.85
C ASN A 119 4.64 -20.67 5.51
N PRO A 120 5.12 -21.81 4.95
CA PRO A 120 5.91 -21.80 3.71
C PRO A 120 5.19 -21.18 2.50
N VAL A 121 3.84 -21.21 2.49
CA VAL A 121 3.05 -20.57 1.42
C VAL A 121 3.17 -19.06 1.53
N GLN A 122 3.02 -18.51 2.74
CA GLN A 122 3.19 -17.06 2.99
C GLN A 122 4.61 -16.61 2.67
N ASP A 123 5.62 -17.39 3.08
CA ASP A 123 7.02 -17.08 2.81
C ASP A 123 7.30 -17.04 1.30
N LYS A 124 6.78 -18.02 0.55
CA LYS A 124 6.92 -18.07 -0.91
C LYS A 124 6.21 -16.89 -1.61
N LEU A 125 5.00 -16.54 -1.18
CA LEU A 125 4.28 -15.39 -1.73
C LEU A 125 5.07 -14.08 -1.51
N MET A 126 5.62 -13.88 -0.30
CA MET A 126 6.44 -12.71 0.01
C MET A 126 7.71 -12.67 -0.82
N ALA A 127 8.39 -13.79 -1.02
CA ALA A 127 9.58 -13.85 -1.88
C ALA A 127 9.23 -13.48 -3.34
N ASP A 128 8.14 -14.01 -3.87
CA ASP A 128 7.74 -13.77 -5.25
C ASP A 128 7.23 -12.34 -5.53
N LEU A 129 6.85 -11.59 -4.48
CA LEU A 129 6.47 -10.17 -4.59
C LEU A 129 7.65 -9.27 -4.99
N GLU A 130 8.89 -9.67 -4.76
CA GLU A 130 10.08 -8.92 -5.21
C GLU A 130 10.05 -8.69 -6.71
N ALA A 131 9.76 -9.73 -7.50
CA ALA A 131 9.67 -9.63 -8.95
C ALA A 131 8.58 -8.64 -9.43
N HIS A 132 7.51 -8.47 -8.65
CA HIS A 132 6.48 -7.48 -8.95
C HIS A 132 6.96 -6.06 -8.68
N ARG A 133 7.72 -5.85 -7.60
CA ARG A 133 8.34 -4.56 -7.27
C ARG A 133 9.29 -4.10 -8.39
N GLU A 134 10.12 -5.02 -8.87
CA GLU A 134 11.06 -4.77 -9.97
C GLU A 134 10.34 -4.50 -11.30
N LEU A 135 9.33 -5.31 -11.64
CA LEU A 135 8.52 -5.14 -12.84
C LEU A 135 7.87 -3.76 -12.88
N ILE A 136 7.18 -3.38 -11.80
CA ILE A 136 6.47 -2.11 -11.68
C ILE A 136 7.43 -0.93 -11.87
N LEU A 137 8.55 -0.91 -11.16
CA LEU A 137 9.54 0.17 -11.27
C LEU A 137 10.09 0.31 -12.68
N ARG A 138 10.49 -0.80 -13.30
CA ARG A 138 11.01 -0.82 -14.67
C ARG A 138 10.00 -0.22 -15.65
N GLU A 139 8.77 -0.68 -15.63
CA GLU A 139 7.76 -0.28 -16.61
C GLU A 139 7.25 1.15 -16.38
N VAL A 140 7.24 1.63 -15.13
CA VAL A 140 6.97 3.04 -14.81
C VAL A 140 8.09 3.94 -15.35
N ARG A 141 9.36 3.54 -15.23
CA ARG A 141 10.51 4.23 -15.84
C ARG A 141 10.41 4.29 -17.35
N GLU A 142 9.93 3.23 -17.99
CA GLU A 142 9.64 3.17 -19.42
C GLU A 142 8.42 3.99 -19.85
N ARG A 143 7.73 4.64 -18.90
CA ARG A 143 6.54 5.47 -19.12
C ARG A 143 5.40 4.75 -19.81
N ARG A 144 5.30 3.43 -19.64
CA ARG A 144 4.19 2.64 -20.18
C ARG A 144 2.87 3.07 -19.56
N PRO A 145 1.73 2.94 -20.29
CA PRO A 145 0.41 3.22 -19.71
C PRO A 145 0.15 2.39 -18.45
N LEU A 146 -0.40 3.03 -17.41
CA LEU A 146 -0.66 2.38 -16.10
C LEU A 146 -1.52 1.12 -16.24
N LYS A 147 -2.49 1.15 -17.16
CA LYS A 147 -3.33 -0.02 -17.47
C LYS A 147 -2.51 -1.20 -18.02
N GLU A 148 -1.54 -0.94 -18.90
CA GLU A 148 -0.68 -1.99 -19.45
C GLU A 148 0.22 -2.60 -18.38
N ILE A 149 0.80 -1.75 -17.51
CA ILE A 149 1.60 -2.22 -16.37
C ILE A 149 0.74 -3.08 -15.44
N TYR A 150 -0.51 -2.68 -15.17
CA TYR A 150 -1.46 -3.50 -14.41
C TYR A 150 -1.64 -4.89 -15.03
N GLU A 151 -1.84 -4.94 -16.35
CA GLU A 151 -2.01 -6.20 -17.09
C GLU A 151 -0.72 -7.06 -17.06
N ASP A 152 0.47 -6.43 -17.07
CA ASP A 152 1.75 -7.14 -16.95
C ASP A 152 1.96 -7.71 -15.55
N VAL A 153 1.58 -6.99 -14.51
CA VAL A 153 1.53 -7.49 -13.13
C VAL A 153 0.60 -8.70 -13.02
N ASP A 154 -0.60 -8.64 -13.60
CA ASP A 154 -1.53 -9.77 -13.64
C ASP A 154 -0.96 -10.98 -14.39
N ARG A 155 -0.28 -10.73 -15.51
CA ARG A 155 0.39 -11.80 -16.28
C ARG A 155 1.52 -12.44 -15.47
N LEU A 156 2.29 -11.66 -14.72
CA LEU A 156 3.32 -12.21 -13.84
C LEU A 156 2.70 -13.08 -12.74
N MET A 157 1.67 -12.61 -12.06
CA MET A 157 0.93 -13.39 -11.05
C MET A 157 0.43 -14.72 -11.63
N ALA A 158 -0.18 -14.69 -12.82
CA ALA A 158 -0.67 -15.89 -13.47
C ALA A 158 0.45 -16.89 -13.82
N ARG A 159 1.61 -16.41 -14.30
CA ARG A 159 2.78 -17.27 -14.57
C ARG A 159 3.35 -17.91 -13.28
N GLN A 160 3.29 -17.20 -12.16
CA GLN A 160 3.66 -17.73 -10.85
C GLN A 160 2.61 -18.68 -10.25
N GLY A 161 1.44 -18.81 -10.88
CA GLY A 161 0.33 -19.66 -10.42
C GLY A 161 -0.52 -19.01 -9.33
N TYR A 162 -0.50 -17.70 -9.21
CA TYR A 162 -1.24 -16.93 -8.20
C TYR A 162 -2.48 -16.27 -8.76
N ALA A 163 -3.45 -16.02 -7.87
CA ALA A 163 -4.61 -15.21 -8.16
C ALA A 163 -4.35 -13.75 -7.78
N ASN A 164 -4.76 -12.82 -8.65
CA ASN A 164 -4.79 -11.42 -8.34
C ASN A 164 -5.83 -11.12 -7.26
N ARG A 165 -5.41 -10.49 -6.15
CA ARG A 165 -6.29 -10.12 -5.03
C ARG A 165 -6.55 -8.62 -4.93
N HIS A 166 -5.72 -7.77 -5.51
CA HIS A 166 -6.00 -6.33 -5.57
C HIS A 166 -7.23 -5.99 -6.44
N ARG A 167 -7.72 -6.92 -7.29
CA ARG A 167 -9.03 -6.78 -7.95
C ARG A 167 -10.23 -6.70 -7.00
N ALA A 168 -10.08 -7.14 -5.75
CA ALA A 168 -11.14 -7.04 -4.75
C ALA A 168 -11.26 -5.63 -4.16
N TYR A 169 -10.22 -4.81 -4.26
CA TYR A 169 -10.28 -3.42 -3.81
C TYR A 169 -11.28 -2.59 -4.60
N PRO A 170 -11.80 -1.49 -4.04
CA PRO A 170 -12.64 -0.56 -4.79
C PRO A 170 -11.95 -0.15 -6.10
N PHE A 171 -12.67 -0.23 -7.20
CA PHE A 171 -12.15 0.00 -8.56
C PHE A 171 -11.02 -0.95 -9.00
N GLY A 172 -10.74 -2.03 -8.28
CA GLY A 172 -9.70 -3.01 -8.59
C GLY A 172 -8.30 -2.38 -8.66
N VAL A 173 -8.03 -1.40 -7.83
CA VAL A 173 -6.76 -0.64 -7.87
C VAL A 173 -5.57 -1.48 -7.42
N ILE A 174 -4.42 -1.24 -8.05
CA ILE A 174 -3.11 -1.69 -7.59
C ILE A 174 -2.30 -0.56 -6.98
N ALA A 175 -2.69 0.68 -7.28
CA ALA A 175 -2.10 1.87 -6.67
C ALA A 175 -3.05 3.07 -6.74
N HIS A 176 -2.79 4.05 -5.88
CA HIS A 176 -3.44 5.34 -5.91
C HIS A 176 -2.44 6.45 -5.55
N LYS A 177 -2.73 7.69 -5.99
CA LYS A 177 -1.93 8.84 -5.58
C LYS A 177 -2.06 9.09 -4.07
N VAL A 178 -0.95 9.47 -3.47
CA VAL A 178 -0.90 9.99 -2.11
C VAL A 178 -0.32 11.39 -2.12
N ASP A 179 -0.93 12.27 -1.36
CA ASP A 179 -0.59 13.68 -1.32
C ASP A 179 -0.55 14.22 0.11
N ARG A 180 -0.21 15.48 0.23
CA ARG A 180 -0.36 16.19 1.50
C ARG A 180 -1.83 16.38 1.85
N VAL A 181 -2.17 16.11 3.10
CA VAL A 181 -3.51 16.26 3.66
C VAL A 181 -3.46 17.28 4.79
N LYS A 182 -4.39 18.23 4.82
CA LYS A 182 -4.53 19.12 5.97
C LYS A 182 -5.01 18.31 7.16
N GLU A 183 -4.10 18.06 8.09
CA GLU A 183 -4.43 17.34 9.33
C GLU A 183 -5.53 18.04 10.11
N ARG A 184 -6.41 17.23 10.69
CA ARG A 184 -7.44 17.65 11.61
C ARG A 184 -7.36 16.87 12.90
N ARG A 185 -7.60 17.54 14.03
CA ARG A 185 -7.67 16.88 15.34
C ARG A 185 -8.78 15.82 15.42
N TRP A 186 -9.78 15.97 14.58
CA TRP A 186 -10.88 15.04 14.39
C TRP A 186 -11.33 15.09 12.94
N SER A 187 -11.26 13.95 12.27
CA SER A 187 -11.74 13.76 10.90
C SER A 187 -12.84 12.69 10.91
N PRO A 188 -14.03 12.99 10.34
CA PRO A 188 -15.03 11.96 10.10
C PRO A 188 -14.49 10.91 9.12
N HIS A 189 -14.89 9.65 9.29
CA HIS A 189 -14.55 8.56 8.39
C HIS A 189 -15.82 8.02 7.72
N VAL A 190 -15.73 7.75 6.42
CA VAL A 190 -16.77 7.10 5.63
C VAL A 190 -16.21 5.77 5.13
N PHE A 191 -16.83 4.67 5.51
CA PHE A 191 -16.33 3.30 5.24
C PHE A 191 -14.85 3.11 5.63
N GLY A 192 -14.42 3.72 6.74
CA GLY A 192 -13.04 3.64 7.22
C GLY A 192 -12.08 4.67 6.63
N PHE A 193 -12.45 5.38 5.58
CA PHE A 193 -11.63 6.40 4.93
C PHE A 193 -11.89 7.79 5.50
N GLY A 194 -10.83 8.57 5.68
CA GLY A 194 -10.89 9.96 6.14
C GLY A 194 -11.52 10.86 5.08
N THR A 195 -12.48 11.71 5.48
CA THR A 195 -13.20 12.58 4.52
C THR A 195 -12.30 13.58 3.81
N GLN A 196 -11.19 14.02 4.41
CA GLN A 196 -10.25 14.93 3.76
C GLN A 196 -9.46 14.20 2.66
N SER A 197 -9.02 13.00 2.92
CA SER A 197 -8.30 12.15 1.96
C SER A 197 -9.21 11.78 0.77
N LEU A 198 -10.48 11.43 1.03
CA LEU A 198 -11.45 11.19 -0.03
C LEU A 198 -11.72 12.43 -0.87
N LYS A 199 -11.75 13.64 -0.26
CA LYS A 199 -11.90 14.90 -0.99
C LYS A 199 -10.67 15.18 -1.86
N GLY A 200 -9.47 14.95 -1.36
CA GLY A 200 -8.23 15.07 -2.13
C GLY A 200 -8.27 14.18 -3.36
N LEU A 201 -8.51 12.88 -3.16
CA LEU A 201 -8.59 11.90 -4.24
C LEU A 201 -9.69 12.24 -5.28
N ALA A 202 -10.85 12.71 -4.82
CA ALA A 202 -11.93 13.15 -5.71
C ALA A 202 -11.55 14.42 -6.49
N SER A 203 -10.85 15.37 -5.86
CA SER A 203 -10.33 16.56 -6.53
C SER A 203 -9.33 16.18 -7.63
N ASP A 204 -8.40 15.28 -7.33
CA ASP A 204 -7.43 14.77 -8.30
C ASP A 204 -8.12 14.02 -9.44
N ALA A 205 -9.15 13.23 -9.14
CA ALA A 205 -9.93 12.55 -10.17
C ALA A 205 -10.65 13.52 -11.11
N LEU A 206 -11.22 14.62 -10.58
CA LEU A 206 -11.86 15.64 -11.39
C LEU A 206 -10.85 16.43 -12.25
N HIS A 207 -9.71 16.77 -11.67
CA HIS A 207 -8.62 17.46 -12.38
C HIS A 207 -8.04 16.54 -13.46
N GLY A 208 -7.66 15.34 -13.09
CA GLY A 208 -7.09 14.37 -14.00
C GLY A 208 -8.02 13.98 -15.14
N HIS A 209 -9.32 13.86 -14.88
CA HIS A 209 -10.29 13.59 -15.94
C HIS A 209 -10.27 14.67 -17.05
N ARG A 210 -10.06 15.94 -16.70
CA ARG A 210 -9.95 17.04 -17.67
C ARG A 210 -8.65 17.02 -18.46
N GLU A 211 -7.59 16.47 -17.87
CA GLU A 211 -6.25 16.41 -18.44
C GLU A 211 -5.90 15.02 -19.02
N GLY A 212 -6.83 14.06 -18.97
CA GLY A 212 -6.65 12.73 -19.54
C GLY A 212 -5.85 11.78 -18.66
N TRP A 213 -5.87 11.95 -17.34
CA TRP A 213 -5.21 11.03 -16.38
C TRP A 213 -6.12 10.73 -15.17
N SER A 214 -5.72 9.77 -14.33
CA SER A 214 -6.44 9.34 -13.14
C SER A 214 -5.48 9.19 -11.95
N PRO A 215 -5.91 9.55 -10.71
CA PRO A 215 -5.16 9.27 -9.50
C PRO A 215 -5.26 7.80 -9.06
N LEU A 216 -6.03 6.99 -9.77
CA LEU A 216 -6.20 5.57 -9.52
C LEU A 216 -5.50 4.76 -10.61
N TRP A 217 -4.78 3.72 -10.21
CA TRP A 217 -4.13 2.78 -11.11
C TRP A 217 -4.88 1.46 -11.09
N SER A 218 -5.60 1.18 -12.16
CA SER A 218 -6.57 0.09 -12.25
C SER A 218 -6.59 -0.53 -13.65
N PRO A 219 -7.31 -1.64 -13.89
CA PRO A 219 -7.45 -2.24 -15.21
C PRO A 219 -8.37 -1.47 -16.16
N TYR A 220 -9.00 -0.37 -15.71
CA TYR A 220 -10.00 0.35 -16.50
C TYR A 220 -9.40 1.43 -17.39
N ARG A 221 -10.20 1.87 -18.38
CA ARG A 221 -9.79 2.86 -19.40
C ARG A 221 -9.29 4.19 -18.82
N PHE A 222 -9.73 4.58 -17.64
CA PHE A 222 -9.27 5.82 -17.01
C PHE A 222 -7.81 5.77 -16.55
N SER A 223 -7.21 4.58 -16.48
CA SER A 223 -5.77 4.38 -16.23
C SER A 223 -4.95 4.11 -17.49
N ASP A 224 -5.55 4.31 -18.68
CA ASP A 224 -4.88 4.15 -19.98
C ASP A 224 -4.11 5.44 -20.35
N HIS A 225 -3.12 5.76 -19.53
CA HIS A 225 -2.25 6.91 -19.66
C HIS A 225 -0.89 6.63 -18.99
N PRO A 226 0.19 7.32 -19.41
CA PRO A 226 1.50 7.21 -18.75
C PRO A 226 1.45 7.61 -17.27
N PRO A 227 2.37 7.10 -16.43
CA PRO A 227 2.51 7.52 -15.04
C PRO A 227 2.66 9.04 -14.92
N GLN A 228 1.84 9.65 -14.06
CA GLN A 228 1.90 11.08 -13.75
C GLN A 228 2.86 11.35 -12.60
N PRO A 229 3.59 12.46 -12.61
CA PRO A 229 4.44 12.87 -11.51
C PRO A 229 3.68 12.96 -10.19
N GLY A 230 4.31 12.52 -9.12
CA GLY A 230 3.74 12.50 -7.78
C GLY A 230 4.16 11.28 -6.99
N LEU A 231 3.46 11.05 -5.90
CA LEU A 231 3.66 9.89 -5.02
C LEU A 231 2.50 8.91 -5.22
N TRP A 232 2.82 7.64 -5.29
CA TRP A 232 1.86 6.57 -5.54
C TRP A 232 2.03 5.47 -4.49
N ALA A 233 1.00 5.19 -3.69
CA ALA A 233 0.95 3.99 -2.87
C ALA A 233 0.64 2.81 -3.77
N VAL A 234 1.55 1.83 -3.80
CA VAL A 234 1.51 0.70 -4.74
C VAL A 234 1.46 -0.60 -3.96
N GLU A 235 0.44 -1.44 -4.25
CA GLU A 235 0.05 -2.58 -3.43
C GLU A 235 -0.28 -3.85 -4.24
N PRO A 236 0.68 -4.49 -4.94
CA PRO A 236 0.42 -5.78 -5.58
C PRO A 236 0.05 -6.82 -4.52
N HIS A 237 -1.08 -7.52 -4.73
CA HIS A 237 -1.62 -8.46 -3.76
C HIS A 237 -1.80 -9.85 -4.39
N LEU A 238 -0.97 -10.79 -4.00
CA LEU A 238 -0.98 -12.20 -4.44
C LEU A 238 -1.93 -13.03 -3.58
N GLY A 239 -2.53 -14.05 -4.18
CA GLY A 239 -3.32 -15.04 -3.44
C GLY A 239 -3.11 -16.46 -3.91
N PHE A 240 -2.94 -17.40 -2.98
CA PHE A 240 -2.84 -18.82 -3.25
C PHE A 240 -3.54 -19.64 -2.16
N ARG A 241 -4.51 -20.48 -2.55
CA ARG A 241 -5.22 -21.43 -1.65
C ARG A 241 -5.69 -20.80 -0.32
N GLY A 242 -6.24 -19.60 -0.35
CA GLY A 242 -6.73 -18.92 0.86
C GLY A 242 -5.66 -18.15 1.64
N THR A 243 -4.40 -18.18 1.21
CA THR A 243 -3.35 -17.31 1.73
C THR A 243 -3.16 -16.12 0.80
N GLY A 244 -3.11 -14.91 1.35
CA GLY A 244 -2.79 -13.69 0.62
C GLY A 244 -1.57 -12.99 1.19
N ALA A 245 -0.80 -12.36 0.31
CA ALA A 245 0.34 -11.52 0.70
C ALA A 245 0.43 -10.29 -0.19
N LYS A 246 0.77 -9.16 0.41
CA LYS A 246 1.07 -7.90 -0.26
C LYS A 246 2.21 -7.17 0.45
N PHE A 247 2.87 -6.31 -0.26
CA PHE A 247 3.50 -5.14 0.30
C PHE A 247 2.72 -3.90 -0.17
N GLU A 248 2.93 -2.78 0.49
CA GLU A 248 2.43 -1.51 -0.01
C GLU A 248 3.39 -0.41 0.40
N GLU A 249 3.92 0.31 -0.58
CA GLU A 249 4.92 1.34 -0.38
C GLU A 249 4.79 2.47 -1.40
N ILE A 250 5.44 3.59 -1.13
CA ILE A 250 5.37 4.77 -1.98
C ILE A 250 6.39 4.67 -3.11
N LEU A 251 5.89 4.72 -4.36
CA LEU A 251 6.63 4.95 -5.57
C LEU A 251 6.62 6.46 -5.90
N VAL A 252 7.79 7.03 -6.12
CA VAL A 252 7.97 8.42 -6.56
C VAL A 252 8.09 8.45 -8.07
N VAL A 253 7.25 9.22 -8.74
CA VAL A 253 7.34 9.50 -10.18
C VAL A 253 7.72 10.95 -10.39
N THR A 254 8.63 11.24 -11.32
CA THR A 254 9.12 12.58 -11.60
C THR A 254 9.01 12.94 -13.08
N ASP A 255 9.29 14.20 -13.42
CA ASP A 255 9.41 14.68 -14.80
C ASP A 255 10.84 14.56 -15.36
N SER A 256 11.76 13.90 -14.63
CA SER A 256 13.13 13.73 -15.11
C SER A 256 13.17 12.93 -16.41
N LYS A 257 14.08 13.31 -17.29
CA LYS A 257 14.38 12.55 -18.52
C LYS A 257 15.41 11.44 -18.26
N ASP A 258 16.12 11.52 -17.13
CA ASP A 258 16.97 10.43 -16.67
C ASP A 258 16.10 9.27 -16.18
N LEU A 259 16.41 8.07 -16.64
CA LEU A 259 15.60 6.89 -16.38
C LEU A 259 15.55 6.56 -14.89
N GLU A 260 16.70 6.63 -14.19
CA GLU A 260 16.80 6.31 -12.77
C GLU A 260 16.10 7.36 -11.89
N GLU A 261 16.16 8.63 -12.31
CA GLU A 261 15.48 9.73 -11.60
C GLU A 261 14.00 9.83 -11.95
N SER A 262 13.56 9.25 -13.07
CA SER A 262 12.16 9.34 -13.55
C SER A 262 11.18 8.63 -12.65
N ALA A 263 11.60 7.52 -11.99
CA ALA A 263 10.87 6.86 -10.95
C ALA A 263 11.81 6.09 -10.01
N PHE A 264 11.46 6.05 -8.73
CA PHE A 264 12.17 5.29 -7.70
C PHE A 264 11.26 5.02 -6.49
N TRP A 265 11.53 3.93 -5.78
CA TRP A 265 10.87 3.67 -4.52
C TRP A 265 11.34 4.67 -3.46
N LEU A 266 10.41 5.19 -2.66
CA LEU A 266 10.71 6.23 -1.67
C LEU A 266 11.72 5.75 -0.63
N ASP A 267 11.72 4.44 -0.33
CA ASP A 267 12.57 3.84 0.68
C ASP A 267 12.96 2.41 0.31
N ASP A 268 14.26 2.13 0.29
CA ASP A 268 14.80 0.78 0.06
C ASP A 268 15.21 0.05 1.36
N ASP A 269 14.83 0.60 2.52
CA ASP A 269 15.09 0.01 3.83
C ASP A 269 13.78 -0.33 4.57
N LEU A 270 12.83 -0.94 3.85
CA LEU A 270 11.58 -1.43 4.40
C LEU A 270 11.67 -2.91 4.78
N PRO A 271 10.84 -3.43 5.70
CA PRO A 271 10.95 -4.81 6.19
C PRO A 271 10.96 -5.88 5.11
N HIS A 272 10.10 -5.76 4.10
CA HIS A 272 10.06 -6.68 2.97
C HIS A 272 11.29 -6.57 2.07
N VAL A 273 11.84 -5.37 1.87
CA VAL A 273 13.05 -5.15 1.07
C VAL A 273 14.27 -5.74 1.77
N ARG A 274 14.40 -5.52 3.09
CA ARG A 274 15.46 -6.13 3.90
C ARG A 274 15.42 -7.65 3.83
N ARG A 275 14.22 -8.24 3.96
CA ARG A 275 14.02 -9.69 3.85
C ARG A 275 14.49 -10.22 2.50
N TRP A 276 14.13 -9.58 1.39
CA TRP A 276 14.57 -10.00 0.06
C TRP A 276 16.09 -9.90 -0.12
N ALA A 277 16.73 -8.89 0.52
CA ALA A 277 18.19 -8.76 0.47
C ALA A 277 18.91 -9.85 1.28
N GLU A 278 18.31 -10.35 2.36
CA GLU A 278 18.84 -11.44 3.18
C GLU A 278 18.71 -12.82 2.50
N ASP A 279 17.70 -13.00 1.65
CA ASP A 279 17.40 -14.25 0.94
C ASP A 279 18.26 -14.45 -0.35
N ARG A 280 19.05 -13.43 -0.76
CA ARG A 280 19.98 -13.46 -1.91
C ARG A 280 21.35 -13.99 -1.53
#